data_5dcbfb6ef194ccad68ab409ebe8ad3d9
#
_entry.id   5dcbfb6ef194ccad68ab409ebe8ad3d9
#
_cell.length_a   1.000
_cell.length_b   1.000
_cell.length_c   1.000
_cell.angle_alpha   90.00
_cell.angle_beta   90.00
_cell.angle_gamma   90.00
#
_symmetry.space_group_name_H-M   'P 1'
#
loop_
_entity.id
_entity.type
_entity.pdbx_description
1 polymer ?
#
loop_
_entity_poly.entity_id
_entity_poly.type
_entity_poly.pdbx_seq_one_letter_code
_entity_poly.pdbx_strand_id
1 'polypeptide(L)'
;GQRTEVETILLLTYHFLQMESFQRRLRQNIMNDALLYLDQIDSLQDLKKLNIAQLISIGNRQIAFLKALSILHGALFGKRPILIGTISVPFQTLLHLHAVQRIGLSFGYELNNPKEMMIALKVYISSLLPKTNQWEAWNELKELVNNPYTFSEEITLFQDVPSTYPLTYLRSIVLLTFVPNDKNKRTLLSGVYHYRLFRKICHFTFTFYKYRFLTEKKSLH
;
A
#
# COMPACT_ATOMS: atom_id res chain seq x y z
N GLY A 1 -7.14 -12.60 20.65
CA GLY A 1 -8.31 -11.89 20.08
C GLY A 1 -7.91 -10.83 19.07
N GLN A 2 -7.04 -9.87 19.43
CA GLN A 2 -6.69 -8.76 18.53
C GLN A 2 -5.89 -9.17 17.28
N ARG A 3 -5.02 -10.17 17.41
CA ARG A 3 -4.23 -10.67 16.26
C ARG A 3 -5.14 -11.30 15.19
N THR A 4 -6.11 -12.07 15.61
CA THR A 4 -7.09 -12.73 14.72
C THR A 4 -7.95 -11.73 13.95
N GLU A 5 -8.32 -10.59 14.57
CA GLU A 5 -9.11 -9.54 13.89
C GLU A 5 -8.30 -8.83 12.80
N VAL A 6 -7.04 -8.51 13.08
CA VAL A 6 -6.13 -7.87 12.09
C VAL A 6 -5.88 -8.83 10.92
N GLU A 7 -5.60 -10.09 11.21
CA GLU A 7 -5.43 -11.13 10.20
C GLU A 7 -6.68 -11.24 9.30
N THR A 8 -7.86 -11.26 9.91
CA THR A 8 -9.14 -11.30 9.17
C THR A 8 -9.33 -10.09 8.27
N ILE A 9 -9.04 -8.88 8.75
CA ILE A 9 -9.14 -7.65 7.96
C ILE A 9 -8.19 -7.70 6.77
N LEU A 10 -6.95 -8.11 6.98
CA LEU A 10 -5.96 -8.23 5.90
C LEU A 10 -6.39 -9.26 4.87
N LEU A 11 -6.88 -10.41 5.31
CA LEU A 11 -7.35 -11.48 4.43
C LEU A 11 -8.54 -11.03 3.57
N LEU A 12 -9.55 -10.43 4.18
CA LEU A 12 -10.73 -9.91 3.47
C LEU A 12 -10.33 -8.82 2.48
N THR A 13 -9.42 -7.92 2.86
CA THR A 13 -8.92 -6.87 1.99
C THR A 13 -8.14 -7.46 0.82
N TYR A 14 -7.31 -8.46 1.08
CA TYR A 14 -6.57 -9.19 0.06
C TYR A 14 -7.50 -9.83 -0.97
N HIS A 15 -8.51 -10.60 -0.52
CA HIS A 15 -9.49 -11.23 -1.43
C HIS A 15 -10.28 -10.21 -2.22
N PHE A 16 -10.69 -9.10 -1.62
CA PHE A 16 -11.38 -8.03 -2.32
C PHE A 16 -10.53 -7.43 -3.44
N LEU A 17 -9.26 -7.14 -3.16
CA LEU A 17 -8.34 -6.56 -4.14
C LEU A 17 -7.95 -7.54 -5.26
N GLN A 18 -8.11 -8.85 -5.03
CA GLN A 18 -7.85 -9.89 -6.02
C GLN A 18 -9.03 -10.17 -6.98
N MET A 19 -10.19 -9.56 -6.76
CA MET A 19 -11.34 -9.74 -7.66
C MET A 19 -10.96 -9.36 -9.10
N GLU A 20 -11.20 -10.26 -10.05
CA GLU A 20 -10.78 -10.10 -11.45
C GLU A 20 -11.32 -8.82 -12.09
N SER A 21 -12.58 -8.48 -11.83
CA SER A 21 -13.20 -7.25 -12.32
C SER A 21 -12.50 -5.99 -11.83
N PHE A 22 -12.03 -6.02 -10.57
CA PHE A 22 -11.30 -4.93 -9.95
C PHE A 22 -9.89 -4.81 -10.56
N GLN A 23 -9.17 -5.93 -10.68
CA GLN A 23 -7.82 -6.00 -11.27
C GLN A 23 -7.83 -5.54 -12.75
N ARG A 24 -8.82 -5.97 -13.52
CA ARG A 24 -8.96 -5.57 -14.92
C ARG A 24 -9.14 -4.06 -15.05
N ARG A 25 -9.98 -3.46 -14.22
CA ARG A 25 -10.21 -2.00 -14.23
C ARG A 25 -8.96 -1.23 -13.84
N LEU A 26 -8.23 -1.69 -12.84
CA LEU A 26 -6.95 -1.08 -12.43
C LEU A 26 -5.92 -1.10 -13.54
N ARG A 27 -5.72 -2.25 -14.18
CA ARG A 27 -4.80 -2.38 -15.32
C ARG A 27 -5.17 -1.44 -16.44
N GLN A 28 -6.44 -1.38 -16.79
CA GLN A 28 -6.91 -0.50 -17.86
C GLN A 28 -6.66 0.98 -17.54
N ASN A 29 -6.90 1.42 -16.32
CA ASN A 29 -6.61 2.79 -15.89
C ASN A 29 -5.12 3.12 -16.00
N ILE A 30 -4.25 2.21 -15.59
CA ILE A 30 -2.79 2.41 -15.66
C ILE A 30 -2.31 2.42 -17.10
N MET A 31 -2.82 1.52 -17.94
CA MET A 31 -2.50 1.50 -19.38
C MET A 31 -2.96 2.78 -20.06
N ASN A 32 -4.13 3.32 -19.72
CA ASN A 32 -4.60 4.59 -20.24
C ASN A 32 -3.68 5.76 -19.85
N ASP A 33 -3.19 5.79 -18.61
CA ASP A 33 -2.22 6.81 -18.19
C ASP A 33 -0.87 6.65 -18.90
N ALA A 34 -0.48 5.42 -19.24
CA ALA A 34 0.76 5.14 -19.97
C ALA A 34 0.73 5.63 -21.42
N LEU A 35 -0.45 5.76 -22.04
CA LEU A 35 -0.60 6.33 -23.38
C LEU A 35 -0.17 7.81 -23.47
N LEU A 36 0.06 8.48 -22.34
CA LEU A 36 0.71 9.80 -22.32
C LEU A 36 2.18 9.76 -22.77
N TYR A 37 2.80 8.58 -22.71
CA TYR A 37 4.22 8.38 -22.94
C TYR A 37 4.53 7.32 -24.00
N LEU A 38 3.56 6.50 -24.38
CA LEU A 38 3.66 5.44 -25.40
C LEU A 38 2.55 5.61 -26.43
N ASP A 39 2.88 5.47 -27.69
CA ASP A 39 1.91 5.53 -28.79
C ASP A 39 0.94 4.34 -28.76
N GLN A 40 1.41 3.19 -28.27
CA GLN A 40 0.64 1.97 -28.14
C GLN A 40 1.09 1.21 -26.89
N ILE A 41 0.14 0.59 -26.22
CA ILE A 41 0.36 -0.29 -25.09
C ILE A 41 -0.58 -1.49 -25.16
N ASP A 42 0.00 -2.68 -25.20
CA ASP A 42 -0.74 -3.95 -25.31
C ASP A 42 -0.83 -4.68 -23.97
N SER A 43 0.17 -4.47 -23.11
CA SER A 43 0.24 -5.10 -21.78
C SER A 43 0.97 -4.22 -20.77
N LEU A 44 0.86 -4.57 -19.49
CA LEU A 44 1.63 -3.91 -18.42
C LEU A 44 3.15 -4.08 -18.59
N GLN A 45 3.61 -5.10 -19.31
CA GLN A 45 5.03 -5.29 -19.59
C GLN A 45 5.62 -4.17 -20.43
N ASP A 46 4.80 -3.49 -21.26
CA ASP A 46 5.23 -2.36 -22.06
C ASP A 46 5.65 -1.16 -21.20
N LEU A 47 5.16 -1.06 -19.95
CA LEU A 47 5.59 -0.04 -19.00
C LEU A 47 7.09 -0.14 -18.70
N LYS A 48 7.70 -1.31 -18.83
CA LYS A 48 9.15 -1.50 -18.63
C LYS A 48 10.01 -0.78 -19.69
N LYS A 49 9.40 -0.33 -20.79
CA LYS A 49 10.04 0.53 -21.80
C LYS A 49 10.21 1.97 -21.32
N LEU A 50 9.41 2.40 -20.37
CA LEU A 50 9.42 3.75 -19.82
C LEU A 50 10.61 3.99 -18.88
N ASN A 51 10.97 5.25 -18.71
CA ASN A 51 11.95 5.65 -17.70
C ASN A 51 11.29 5.80 -16.32
N ILE A 52 12.12 5.86 -15.28
CA ILE A 52 11.66 5.94 -13.90
C ILE A 52 10.79 7.17 -13.63
N ALA A 53 11.12 8.32 -14.21
CA ALA A 53 10.35 9.54 -13.98
C ALA A 53 8.92 9.41 -14.53
N GLN A 54 8.77 8.78 -15.70
CA GLN A 54 7.47 8.50 -16.31
C GLN A 54 6.66 7.51 -15.47
N LEU A 55 7.28 6.42 -14.98
CA LEU A 55 6.62 5.44 -14.12
C LEU A 55 6.16 6.05 -12.79
N ILE A 56 6.99 6.89 -12.17
CA ILE A 56 6.62 7.63 -10.95
C ILE A 56 5.47 8.60 -11.25
N SER A 57 5.47 9.27 -12.39
CA SER A 57 4.38 10.16 -12.79
C SER A 57 3.06 9.40 -12.91
N ILE A 58 3.05 8.25 -13.59
CA ILE A 58 1.87 7.37 -13.68
C ILE A 58 1.41 6.97 -12.28
N GLY A 59 2.31 6.47 -11.43
CA GLY A 59 1.99 6.06 -10.07
C GLY A 59 1.38 7.19 -9.25
N ASN A 60 1.92 8.40 -9.31
CA ASN A 60 1.39 9.57 -8.62
C ASN A 60 -0.03 9.94 -9.08
N ARG A 61 -0.31 9.85 -10.38
CA ARG A 61 -1.67 10.05 -10.93
C ARG A 61 -2.63 9.00 -10.39
N GLN A 62 -2.22 7.74 -10.38
CA GLN A 62 -3.03 6.62 -9.90
C GLN A 62 -3.39 6.71 -8.42
N ILE A 63 -2.54 7.28 -7.57
CA ILE A 63 -2.81 7.41 -6.13
C ILE A 63 -3.41 8.76 -5.73
N ALA A 64 -3.53 9.73 -6.64
CA ALA A 64 -3.98 11.10 -6.30
C ALA A 64 -5.35 11.12 -5.62
N PHE A 65 -6.31 10.36 -6.14
CA PHE A 65 -7.65 10.24 -5.55
C PHE A 65 -7.63 9.55 -4.18
N LEU A 66 -6.83 8.49 -4.03
CA LEU A 66 -6.68 7.77 -2.76
C LEU A 66 -6.06 8.66 -1.67
N LYS A 67 -5.13 9.51 -2.06
CA LYS A 67 -4.54 10.52 -1.17
C LYS A 67 -5.59 11.50 -0.65
N ALA A 68 -6.45 12.00 -1.53
CA ALA A 68 -7.56 12.87 -1.15
C ALA A 68 -8.55 12.15 -0.22
N LEU A 69 -8.90 10.89 -0.53
CA LEU A 69 -9.75 10.06 0.34
C LEU A 69 -9.13 9.82 1.72
N SER A 70 -7.81 9.65 1.81
CA SER A 70 -7.10 9.49 3.09
C SER A 70 -7.27 10.71 4.00
N ILE A 71 -7.14 11.91 3.43
CA ILE A 71 -7.33 13.17 4.16
C ILE A 71 -8.79 13.30 4.62
N LEU A 72 -9.73 13.07 3.72
CA LEU A 72 -11.16 13.16 4.00
C LEU A 72 -11.58 12.16 5.08
N HIS A 73 -11.12 10.93 4.97
CA HIS A 73 -11.35 9.90 5.98
C HIS A 73 -10.85 10.34 7.35
N GLY A 74 -9.62 10.83 7.46
CA GLY A 74 -9.07 11.34 8.71
C GLY A 74 -9.91 12.48 9.28
N ALA A 75 -10.36 13.40 8.45
CA ALA A 75 -11.20 14.51 8.87
C ALA A 75 -12.58 14.07 9.38
N LEU A 76 -13.21 13.11 8.72
CA LEU A 76 -14.54 12.60 9.10
C LEU A 76 -14.51 11.79 10.40
N PHE A 77 -13.55 10.88 10.53
CA PHE A 77 -13.43 9.98 11.70
C PHE A 77 -12.82 10.66 12.92
N GLY A 78 -12.06 11.73 12.74
CA GLY A 78 -11.57 12.56 13.85
C GLY A 78 -12.68 13.15 14.72
N LYS A 79 -13.91 13.26 14.20
CA LYS A 79 -15.08 13.74 14.93
C LYS A 79 -15.76 12.69 15.82
N ARG A 80 -15.56 11.39 15.56
CA ARG A 80 -16.28 10.28 16.20
C ARG A 80 -15.32 9.16 16.60
N PRO A 81 -14.64 9.27 17.74
CA PRO A 81 -13.62 8.31 18.15
C PRO A 81 -14.15 6.87 18.33
N ILE A 82 -15.43 6.69 18.65
CA ILE A 82 -16.05 5.37 18.88
C ILE A 82 -16.13 4.52 17.58
N LEU A 83 -16.22 5.17 16.40
CA LEU A 83 -16.29 4.48 15.11
C LEU A 83 -14.89 4.13 14.54
N ILE A 84 -13.83 4.54 15.23
CA ILE A 84 -12.46 4.41 14.72
C ILE A 84 -12.05 2.94 14.61
N GLY A 85 -12.41 2.09 15.59
CA GLY A 85 -11.98 0.70 15.61
C GLY A 85 -12.67 -0.21 14.59
N THR A 86 -13.98 -0.04 14.39
CA THR A 86 -14.80 -1.00 13.64
C THR A 86 -14.87 -0.71 12.14
N ILE A 87 -14.88 0.55 11.74
CA ILE A 87 -15.05 0.94 10.33
C ILE A 87 -13.78 1.59 9.76
N SER A 88 -13.12 2.41 10.56
CA SER A 88 -11.98 3.20 10.12
C SER A 88 -10.76 2.34 9.78
N VAL A 89 -10.44 1.34 10.60
CA VAL A 89 -9.28 0.47 10.40
C VAL A 89 -9.39 -0.37 9.14
N PRO A 90 -10.50 -1.10 8.87
CA PRO A 90 -10.67 -1.83 7.63
C PRO A 90 -10.62 -0.93 6.39
N PHE A 91 -11.26 0.23 6.45
CA PHE A 91 -11.27 1.18 5.33
C PHE A 91 -9.86 1.73 5.04
N GLN A 92 -9.11 2.10 6.07
CA GLN A 92 -7.72 2.54 5.91
C GLN A 92 -6.83 1.46 5.33
N THR A 93 -6.95 0.23 5.83
CA THR A 93 -6.19 -0.91 5.33
C THR A 93 -6.45 -1.12 3.85
N LEU A 94 -7.72 -1.08 3.44
CA LEU A 94 -8.12 -1.17 2.04
C LEU A 94 -7.51 -0.04 1.21
N LEU A 95 -7.59 1.20 1.68
CA LEU A 95 -7.06 2.38 1.00
C LEU A 95 -5.54 2.29 0.80
N HIS A 96 -4.83 1.88 1.84
CA HIS A 96 -3.37 1.78 1.83
C HIS A 96 -2.89 0.63 0.92
N LEU A 97 -3.48 -0.56 1.04
CA LEU A 97 -3.16 -1.69 0.17
C LEU A 97 -3.49 -1.39 -1.29
N HIS A 98 -4.60 -0.70 -1.54
CA HIS A 98 -4.97 -0.26 -2.88
C HIS A 98 -3.92 0.70 -3.46
N ALA A 99 -3.39 1.64 -2.66
CA ALA A 99 -2.33 2.53 -3.10
C ALA A 99 -1.03 1.77 -3.41
N VAL A 100 -0.62 0.83 -2.55
CA VAL A 100 0.55 -0.03 -2.79
C VAL A 100 0.39 -0.81 -4.09
N GLN A 101 -0.77 -1.38 -4.32
CA GLN A 101 -1.09 -2.15 -5.52
C GLN A 101 -1.04 -1.29 -6.79
N ARG A 102 -1.62 -0.09 -6.77
CA ARG A 102 -1.57 0.85 -7.91
C ARG A 102 -0.14 1.26 -8.24
N ILE A 103 0.69 1.49 -7.25
CA ILE A 103 2.11 1.81 -7.46
C ILE A 103 2.84 0.61 -8.09
N GLY A 104 2.66 -0.60 -7.56
CA GLY A 104 3.29 -1.81 -8.12
C GLY A 104 2.90 -2.05 -9.59
N LEU A 105 1.62 -1.94 -9.90
CA LEU A 105 1.11 -2.05 -11.28
C LEU A 105 1.68 -0.94 -12.19
N SER A 106 1.88 0.28 -11.68
CA SER A 106 2.44 1.40 -12.43
C SER A 106 3.90 1.16 -12.82
N PHE A 107 4.61 0.27 -12.12
CA PHE A 107 5.95 -0.20 -12.49
C PHE A 107 5.93 -1.46 -13.37
N GLY A 108 4.76 -1.94 -13.79
CA GLY A 108 4.61 -3.09 -14.66
C GLY A 108 4.61 -4.45 -13.96
N TYR A 109 4.39 -4.49 -12.64
CA TYR A 109 4.30 -5.74 -11.88
C TYR A 109 2.84 -6.21 -11.82
N GLU A 110 2.60 -7.41 -12.34
CA GLU A 110 1.27 -8.04 -12.41
C GLU A 110 0.83 -8.59 -11.05
N LEU A 111 -0.03 -7.89 -10.36
CA LEU A 111 -0.48 -8.25 -9.00
C LEU A 111 -1.57 -9.32 -8.93
N ASN A 112 -2.02 -9.85 -10.05
CA ASN A 112 -2.82 -11.07 -10.11
C ASN A 112 -1.98 -12.33 -9.89
N ASN A 113 -0.66 -12.21 -9.96
CA ASN A 113 0.26 -13.28 -9.56
C ASN A 113 0.33 -13.33 -8.02
N PRO A 114 0.09 -14.48 -7.37
CA PRO A 114 0.15 -14.63 -5.92
C PRO A 114 1.45 -14.12 -5.31
N LYS A 115 2.59 -14.38 -5.94
CA LYS A 115 3.89 -13.87 -5.50
C LYS A 115 3.93 -12.34 -5.44
N GLU A 116 3.48 -11.68 -6.50
CA GLU A 116 3.49 -10.22 -6.57
C GLU A 116 2.55 -9.59 -5.54
N MET A 117 1.41 -10.23 -5.29
CA MET A 117 0.48 -9.76 -4.27
C MET A 117 1.04 -9.93 -2.86
N MET A 118 1.80 -11.00 -2.61
CA MET A 118 2.54 -11.19 -1.36
C MET A 118 3.59 -10.12 -1.15
N ILE A 119 4.35 -9.81 -2.18
CA ILE A 119 5.35 -8.74 -2.14
C ILE A 119 4.66 -7.42 -1.80
N ALA A 120 3.54 -7.11 -2.45
CA ALA A 120 2.78 -5.90 -2.18
C ALA A 120 2.28 -5.83 -0.72
N LEU A 121 1.77 -6.93 -0.18
CA LEU A 121 1.35 -7.02 1.21
C LEU A 121 2.53 -6.80 2.18
N LYS A 122 3.66 -7.45 1.92
CA LYS A 122 4.87 -7.29 2.73
C LYS A 122 5.45 -5.87 2.64
N VAL A 123 5.39 -5.24 1.47
CA VAL A 123 5.75 -3.81 1.30
C VAL A 123 4.87 -2.93 2.19
N TYR A 124 3.56 -3.16 2.19
CA TYR A 124 2.63 -2.42 3.04
C TYR A 124 2.97 -2.57 4.52
N ILE A 125 3.10 -3.80 5.01
CA ILE A 125 3.44 -4.07 6.41
C ILE A 125 4.79 -3.44 6.79
N SER A 126 5.80 -3.60 5.94
CA SER A 126 7.14 -3.02 6.16
C SER A 126 7.11 -1.50 6.24
N SER A 127 6.26 -0.85 5.43
CA SER A 127 6.10 0.61 5.44
C SER A 127 5.55 1.16 6.76
N LEU A 128 4.82 0.34 7.51
CA LEU A 128 4.25 0.70 8.82
C LEU A 128 5.25 0.59 9.96
N LEU A 129 6.33 -0.18 9.79
CA LEU A 129 7.32 -0.40 10.83
C LEU A 129 8.04 0.89 11.24
N PRO A 130 8.55 0.96 12.48
CA PRO A 130 9.51 1.97 12.88
C PRO A 130 10.75 1.96 11.98
N LYS A 131 11.39 3.11 11.79
CA LYS A 131 12.59 3.22 10.93
C LYS A 131 13.71 2.23 11.31
N THR A 132 13.86 1.94 12.58
CA THR A 132 14.85 0.98 13.10
C THR A 132 14.66 -0.43 12.55
N ASN A 133 13.41 -0.84 12.29
CA ASN A 133 13.05 -2.18 11.82
C ASN A 133 12.88 -2.23 10.29
N GLN A 134 12.81 -1.07 9.63
CA GLN A 134 12.61 -1.02 8.18
C GLN A 134 13.80 -1.59 7.39
N TRP A 135 15.00 -1.54 7.94
CA TRP A 135 16.18 -2.10 7.28
C TRP A 135 16.11 -3.62 7.16
N GLU A 136 15.74 -4.30 8.24
CA GLU A 136 15.56 -5.74 8.26
C GLU A 136 14.44 -6.16 7.29
N ALA A 137 13.28 -5.52 7.40
CA ALA A 137 12.15 -5.75 6.49
C ALA A 137 12.52 -5.50 5.01
N TRP A 138 13.37 -4.52 4.74
CA TRP A 138 13.88 -4.26 3.40
C TRP A 138 14.73 -5.40 2.86
N ASN A 139 15.60 -5.98 3.69
CA ASN A 139 16.40 -7.13 3.30
C ASN A 139 15.53 -8.37 3.04
N GLU A 140 14.55 -8.63 3.89
CA GLU A 140 13.59 -9.71 3.67
C GLU A 140 12.78 -9.53 2.37
N LEU A 141 12.40 -8.30 2.04
CA LEU A 141 11.75 -7.99 0.76
C LEU A 141 12.64 -8.31 -0.44
N LYS A 142 13.94 -8.00 -0.35
CA LYS A 142 14.91 -8.35 -1.41
C LYS A 142 15.04 -9.87 -1.57
N GLU A 143 15.12 -10.61 -0.48
CA GLU A 143 15.17 -12.07 -0.50
C GLU A 143 13.91 -12.66 -1.12
N LEU A 144 12.74 -12.14 -0.75
CA LEU A 144 11.45 -12.59 -1.29
C LEU A 144 11.36 -12.39 -2.80
N VAL A 145 11.88 -11.27 -3.33
CA VAL A 145 11.92 -11.01 -4.77
C VAL A 145 12.81 -12.01 -5.49
N ASN A 146 13.97 -12.31 -4.92
CA ASN A 146 15.00 -13.15 -5.56
C ASN A 146 14.76 -14.64 -5.40
N ASN A 147 13.93 -15.07 -4.45
CA ASN A 147 13.71 -16.48 -4.17
C ASN A 147 12.42 -16.98 -4.83
N PRO A 148 12.50 -17.85 -5.87
CA PRO A 148 11.33 -18.36 -6.56
C PRO A 148 10.56 -19.45 -5.78
N TYR A 149 11.10 -20.01 -4.69
CA TYR A 149 10.63 -21.26 -4.09
C TYR A 149 9.88 -21.13 -2.76
N THR A 150 9.67 -19.94 -2.23
CA THR A 150 9.10 -19.76 -0.87
C THR A 150 7.58 -19.59 -0.83
N PHE A 151 6.86 -20.07 -1.83
CA PHE A 151 5.40 -19.97 -1.88
C PHE A 151 4.70 -21.28 -1.55
N SER A 152 4.82 -21.73 -0.32
CA SER A 152 3.87 -22.67 0.25
C SER A 152 2.86 -21.90 1.11
N GLU A 153 1.65 -21.77 0.56
CA GLU A 153 0.39 -21.45 1.24
C GLU A 153 0.18 -20.04 1.82
N GLU A 154 -0.97 -19.47 1.51
CA GLU A 154 -1.51 -18.17 1.99
C GLU A 154 -1.46 -17.99 3.50
N ILE A 155 -1.41 -19.09 4.25
CA ILE A 155 -1.46 -19.13 5.72
C ILE A 155 -0.18 -18.60 6.38
N THR A 156 0.99 -18.80 5.76
CA THR A 156 2.27 -18.37 6.35
C THR A 156 2.48 -16.85 6.29
N LEU A 157 1.87 -16.18 5.34
CA LEU A 157 1.92 -14.71 5.19
C LEU A 157 1.44 -13.95 6.41
N PHE A 158 0.35 -14.45 7.00
CA PHE A 158 -0.30 -13.79 8.13
C PHE A 158 0.36 -14.13 9.47
N GLN A 159 1.18 -15.17 9.52
CA GLN A 159 1.95 -15.51 10.72
C GLN A 159 3.06 -14.48 10.99
N ASP A 160 3.58 -13.87 9.93
CA ASP A 160 4.63 -12.84 10.01
C ASP A 160 4.09 -11.40 10.12
N VAL A 161 2.76 -11.21 10.28
CA VAL A 161 2.21 -9.88 10.55
C VAL A 161 2.78 -9.37 11.87
N PRO A 162 3.57 -8.28 11.85
CA PRO A 162 4.21 -7.79 13.06
C PRO A 162 3.18 -7.47 14.14
N SER A 163 3.44 -7.87 15.36
CA SER A 163 2.63 -7.49 16.54
C SER A 163 2.51 -5.97 16.71
N THR A 164 3.36 -5.21 16.03
CA THR A 164 3.34 -3.74 15.96
C THR A 164 2.22 -3.16 15.10
N TYR A 165 1.56 -3.98 14.25
CA TYR A 165 0.45 -3.52 13.41
C TYR A 165 -0.73 -2.97 14.24
N PRO A 166 -1.22 -3.67 15.28
CA PRO A 166 -2.20 -3.11 16.20
C PRO A 166 -1.70 -1.86 16.92
N LEU A 167 -0.41 -1.80 17.29
CA LEU A 167 0.18 -0.65 17.97
C LEU A 167 0.21 0.61 17.10
N THR A 168 0.37 0.49 15.79
CA THR A 168 0.32 1.63 14.87
C THR A 168 -1.08 2.22 14.82
N TYR A 169 -2.12 1.39 14.84
CA TYR A 169 -3.51 1.83 14.93
C TYR A 169 -3.87 2.35 16.32
N LEU A 170 -3.41 1.70 17.39
CA LEU A 170 -3.57 2.18 18.76
C LEU A 170 -2.90 3.53 18.97
N ARG A 171 -1.71 3.76 18.39
CA ARG A 171 -1.09 5.09 18.38
C ARG A 171 -1.97 6.13 17.72
N SER A 172 -2.64 5.80 16.63
CA SER A 172 -3.59 6.69 15.96
C SER A 172 -4.74 7.06 16.89
N ILE A 173 -5.31 6.07 17.57
CA ILE A 173 -6.41 6.25 18.54
C ILE A 173 -5.93 7.09 19.72
N VAL A 174 -4.77 6.78 20.29
CA VAL A 174 -4.19 7.51 21.44
C VAL A 174 -3.91 8.96 21.07
N LEU A 175 -3.31 9.23 19.92
CA LEU A 175 -3.08 10.58 19.45
C LEU A 175 -4.38 11.38 19.28
N LEU A 176 -5.46 10.73 18.86
CA LEU A 176 -6.78 11.34 18.72
C LEU A 176 -7.49 11.56 20.07
N THR A 177 -7.18 10.77 21.12
CA THR A 177 -7.75 10.93 22.46
C THR A 177 -7.06 12.03 23.27
N PHE A 178 -5.78 12.28 23.05
CA PHE A 178 -5.02 13.33 23.72
C PHE A 178 -5.14 14.73 23.09
N VAL A 179 -5.86 14.86 21.98
CA VAL A 179 -6.11 16.15 21.34
C VAL A 179 -7.18 16.94 22.12
N PRO A 180 -7.01 18.25 22.31
CA PRO A 180 -7.96 19.10 23.04
C PRO A 180 -9.41 18.94 22.57
N ASN A 181 -10.36 19.22 23.44
CA ASN A 181 -11.81 19.01 23.22
C ASN A 181 -12.42 19.83 22.05
N ASP A 182 -11.61 20.63 21.36
CA ASP A 182 -12.00 21.40 20.18
C ASP A 182 -12.16 20.46 18.96
N LYS A 183 -13.40 20.27 18.52
CA LYS A 183 -13.77 19.41 17.39
C LYS A 183 -13.06 19.78 16.09
N ASN A 184 -12.81 21.07 15.86
CA ASN A 184 -12.17 21.56 14.63
C ASN A 184 -10.67 21.22 14.61
N LYS A 185 -9.99 21.40 15.73
CA LYS A 185 -8.57 21.04 15.89
C LYS A 185 -8.37 19.53 15.76
N ARG A 186 -9.28 18.72 16.32
CA ARG A 186 -9.26 17.26 16.16
C ARG A 186 -9.37 16.83 14.71
N THR A 187 -10.31 17.40 13.98
CA THR A 187 -10.54 17.11 12.57
C THR A 187 -9.30 17.40 11.74
N LEU A 188 -8.71 18.56 11.93
CA LEU A 188 -7.51 18.98 11.21
C LEU A 188 -6.32 18.07 11.51
N LEU A 189 -6.05 17.80 12.78
CA LEU A 189 -4.93 16.95 13.20
C LEU A 189 -5.08 15.52 12.73
N SER A 190 -6.30 14.98 12.76
CA SER A 190 -6.59 13.65 12.23
C SER A 190 -6.35 13.59 10.72
N GLY A 191 -6.84 14.58 9.96
CA GLY A 191 -6.57 14.67 8.52
C GLY A 191 -5.07 14.73 8.19
N VAL A 192 -4.32 15.55 8.93
CA VAL A 192 -2.86 15.66 8.77
C VAL A 192 -2.15 14.34 9.11
N TYR A 193 -2.57 13.67 10.18
CA TYR A 193 -2.00 12.38 10.58
C TYR A 193 -2.21 11.33 9.48
N HIS A 194 -3.43 11.16 8.99
CA HIS A 194 -3.75 10.20 7.94
C HIS A 194 -3.02 10.52 6.63
N TYR A 195 -2.89 11.79 6.28
CA TYR A 195 -2.08 12.22 5.14
C TYR A 195 -0.61 11.83 5.29
N ARG A 196 -0.01 12.07 6.47
CA ARG A 196 1.39 11.72 6.74
C ARG A 196 1.62 10.21 6.69
N LEU A 197 0.69 9.43 7.23
CA LEU A 197 0.75 7.97 7.19
C LEU A 197 0.64 7.47 5.75
N PHE A 198 -0.34 7.94 5.00
CA PHE A 198 -0.50 7.60 3.58
C PHE A 198 0.75 7.95 2.77
N ARG A 199 1.30 9.15 2.97
CA ARG A 199 2.54 9.58 2.33
C ARG A 199 3.73 8.70 2.68
N LYS A 200 3.86 8.29 3.95
CA LYS A 200 4.92 7.37 4.41
C LYS A 200 4.84 6.04 3.67
N ILE A 201 3.64 5.46 3.59
CA ILE A 201 3.40 4.18 2.90
C ILE A 201 3.73 4.30 1.41
N CYS A 202 3.23 5.32 0.74
CA CYS A 202 3.50 5.54 -0.68
C CYS A 202 4.99 5.79 -0.96
N HIS A 203 5.66 6.57 -0.12
CA HIS A 203 7.09 6.82 -0.28
C HIS A 203 7.92 5.54 -0.18
N PHE A 204 7.67 4.70 0.83
CA PHE A 204 8.33 3.41 0.97
C PHE A 204 8.06 2.52 -0.25
N THR A 205 6.81 2.46 -0.70
CA THR A 205 6.37 1.65 -1.84
C THR A 205 7.06 2.09 -3.14
N PHE A 206 7.08 3.39 -3.45
CA PHE A 206 7.79 3.93 -4.61
C PHE A 206 9.29 3.61 -4.55
N THR A 207 9.91 3.76 -3.37
CA THR A 207 11.32 3.47 -3.18
C THR A 207 11.61 2.00 -3.48
N PHE A 208 10.77 1.09 -2.99
CA PHE A 208 10.92 -0.34 -3.22
C PHE A 208 10.77 -0.73 -4.69
N TYR A 209 9.69 -0.32 -5.34
CA TYR A 209 9.45 -0.69 -6.74
C TYR A 209 10.44 -0.02 -7.71
N LYS A 210 10.87 1.20 -7.40
CA LYS A 210 11.97 1.85 -8.12
C LYS A 210 13.28 1.06 -8.02
N TYR A 211 13.65 0.65 -6.80
CA TYR A 211 14.83 -0.17 -6.57
C TYR A 211 14.75 -1.48 -7.36
N ARG A 212 13.64 -2.19 -7.25
CA ARG A 212 13.41 -3.45 -7.95
C ARG A 212 13.53 -3.29 -9.46
N PHE A 213 12.85 -2.30 -10.02
CA PHE A 213 12.90 -1.99 -11.45
C PHE A 213 14.32 -1.74 -11.94
N LEU A 214 15.09 -0.94 -11.22
CA LEU A 214 16.48 -0.63 -11.57
C LEU A 214 17.40 -1.86 -11.48
N THR A 215 17.19 -2.71 -10.49
CA THR A 215 17.98 -3.93 -10.32
C THR A 215 17.70 -4.93 -11.44
N GLU A 216 16.42 -5.14 -11.78
CA GLU A 216 16.04 -5.99 -12.90
C GLU A 216 16.59 -5.47 -14.24
N LYS A 217 16.56 -4.16 -14.46
CA LYS A 217 17.11 -3.54 -15.69
C LYS A 217 18.63 -3.71 -15.81
N LYS A 218 19.37 -3.66 -14.70
CA LYS A 218 20.83 -3.89 -14.68
C LYS A 218 21.20 -5.35 -14.95
N SER A 219 20.37 -6.30 -14.61
CA SER A 219 20.63 -7.74 -14.83
C SER A 219 20.43 -8.17 -16.28
N LEU A 220 19.80 -7.31 -17.10
CA LEU A 220 19.55 -7.55 -18.53
C LEU A 220 20.64 -6.99 -19.46
N HIS A 221 21.60 -6.25 -18.89
CA HIS A 221 22.78 -5.71 -19.58
C HIS A 221 24.05 -6.34 -19.03
#